data_79c720f72c10f6a3c10a7f418264501e
#
_entry.id   79c720f72c10f6a3c10a7f418264501e
#
_cell.length_a   1.000
_cell.length_b   1.000
_cell.length_c   1.000
_cell.angle_alpha   90.00
_cell.angle_beta   90.00
_cell.angle_gamma   90.00
#
_symmetry.space_group_name_H-M   'P 1'
#
loop_
_entity.id
_entity.type
_entity.pdbx_description
1 polymer ?
#
loop_
_entity_poly.entity_id
_entity_poly.type
_entity_poly.pdbx_seq_one_letter_code
_entity_poly.pdbx_strand_id
1 'polypeptide(L)'
;MGEEFLSVAERIDDEVAQFVGRTKIEKTRITGDLTIATSPPTYPPTIVAATRTFRKKHSDIAIHYSICDTPPKLEWGEAHIYFHFGPKFETPEYVVRPFLTYHGGLYAHRSYIEQHGKPNSVDHFTKHNFALITPEVYSPPNDWLREHAPNEKVILTSNDRLTVFRAVTDGLAIGCLPAHVASQHTDVLPVIAPLPNCESVCWVVTHVDMHRSTKVQSFFQCLREVGIMGLTDEQIKEPLYAV
;
A
#
# COMPACT_ATOMS: atom_id res chain seq x y z
N MET A 1 -19.74 -62.94 14.37
CA MET A 1 -19.74 -62.11 13.14
C MET A 1 -20.28 -60.69 13.33
N GLY A 2 -21.45 -60.48 14.03
CA GLY A 2 -21.98 -59.12 14.23
C GLY A 2 -21.17 -58.25 15.17
N GLU A 3 -20.63 -58.79 16.26
CA GLU A 3 -19.85 -58.04 17.23
C GLU A 3 -18.45 -57.65 16.70
N GLU A 4 -17.81 -58.52 15.92
CA GLU A 4 -16.55 -58.20 15.25
C GLU A 4 -16.69 -57.07 14.21
N PHE A 5 -17.82 -57.04 13.51
CA PHE A 5 -18.09 -55.97 12.54
C PHE A 5 -18.31 -54.61 13.24
N LEU A 6 -18.97 -54.62 14.41
CA LEU A 6 -19.22 -53.44 15.21
C LEU A 6 -17.89 -52.84 15.75
N SER A 7 -17.02 -53.65 16.26
CA SER A 7 -15.71 -53.24 16.82
C SER A 7 -14.77 -52.68 15.73
N VAL A 8 -14.88 -53.20 14.51
CA VAL A 8 -14.10 -52.67 13.37
C VAL A 8 -14.66 -51.34 12.91
N ALA A 9 -16.00 -51.19 12.87
CA ALA A 9 -16.65 -49.93 12.50
C ALA A 9 -16.33 -48.81 13.51
N GLU A 10 -16.39 -49.08 14.82
CA GLU A 10 -16.06 -48.13 15.87
C GLU A 10 -14.59 -47.68 15.77
N ARG A 11 -13.66 -48.58 15.47
CA ARG A 11 -12.27 -48.27 15.29
C ARG A 11 -11.99 -47.40 14.06
N ILE A 12 -12.74 -47.63 12.97
CA ILE A 12 -12.67 -46.78 11.77
C ILE A 12 -13.21 -45.38 12.05
N ASP A 13 -14.31 -45.26 12.78
CA ASP A 13 -14.88 -43.98 13.18
C ASP A 13 -13.92 -43.18 14.08
N ASP A 14 -13.26 -43.84 15.03
CA ASP A 14 -12.26 -43.23 15.91
C ASP A 14 -11.02 -42.78 15.12
N GLU A 15 -10.51 -43.57 14.19
CA GLU A 15 -9.39 -43.21 13.34
C GLU A 15 -9.73 -42.05 12.41
N VAL A 16 -10.94 -42.03 11.84
CA VAL A 16 -11.46 -40.93 11.02
C VAL A 16 -11.60 -39.66 11.87
N ALA A 17 -12.18 -39.77 13.07
CA ALA A 17 -12.31 -38.64 14.00
C ALA A 17 -10.96 -38.06 14.41
N GLN A 18 -9.97 -38.93 14.70
CA GLN A 18 -8.60 -38.51 15.00
C GLN A 18 -7.93 -37.85 13.79
N PHE A 19 -8.11 -38.40 12.60
CA PHE A 19 -7.58 -37.80 11.36
C PHE A 19 -8.20 -36.44 11.09
N VAL A 20 -9.52 -36.32 11.22
CA VAL A 20 -10.25 -35.03 11.08
C VAL A 20 -9.83 -34.04 12.17
N GLY A 21 -9.61 -34.50 13.40
CA GLY A 21 -9.09 -33.69 14.50
C GLY A 21 -7.68 -33.16 14.21
N ARG A 22 -6.77 -34.03 13.75
CA ARG A 22 -5.40 -33.64 13.35
C ARG A 22 -5.40 -32.67 12.16
N THR A 23 -6.20 -32.93 11.13
CA THR A 23 -6.33 -32.05 9.97
C THR A 23 -6.96 -30.70 10.32
N LYS A 24 -7.86 -30.64 11.32
CA LYS A 24 -8.36 -29.35 11.86
C LYS A 24 -7.29 -28.59 12.59
N ILE A 25 -6.46 -29.26 13.40
CA ILE A 25 -5.34 -28.64 14.13
C ILE A 25 -4.24 -28.20 13.13
N GLU A 26 -3.94 -29.02 12.12
CA GLU A 26 -2.99 -28.64 11.07
C GLU A 26 -3.51 -27.50 10.20
N LYS A 27 -4.82 -27.45 9.88
CA LYS A 27 -5.42 -26.32 9.15
C LYS A 27 -5.43 -25.01 9.93
N THR A 28 -5.34 -25.05 11.26
CA THR A 28 -5.22 -23.85 12.10
C THR A 28 -3.77 -23.42 12.31
N ARG A 29 -2.79 -24.30 12.08
CA ARG A 29 -1.37 -23.95 12.18
C ARG A 29 -0.96 -23.23 10.90
N ILE A 30 -0.66 -21.95 11.03
CA ILE A 30 -0.09 -21.19 9.93
C ILE A 30 1.34 -21.68 9.71
N THR A 31 1.63 -22.15 8.49
CA THR A 31 2.95 -22.68 8.12
C THR A 31 3.49 -22.00 6.87
N GLY A 32 4.79 -22.09 6.67
CA GLY A 32 5.50 -21.46 5.55
C GLY A 32 5.54 -19.94 5.66
N ASP A 33 6.30 -19.31 4.81
CA ASP A 33 6.56 -17.88 4.83
C ASP A 33 5.39 -17.04 4.32
N LEU A 34 5.34 -15.77 4.72
CA LEU A 34 4.40 -14.78 4.18
C LEU A 34 5.15 -13.84 3.25
N THR A 35 4.83 -13.89 1.95
CA THR A 35 5.39 -12.99 0.95
C THR A 35 4.44 -11.82 0.71
N ILE A 36 4.93 -10.62 0.93
CA ILE A 36 4.23 -9.36 0.70
C ILE A 36 4.98 -8.58 -0.37
N ALA A 37 4.28 -8.13 -1.39
CA ALA A 37 4.83 -7.26 -2.41
C ALA A 37 4.12 -5.90 -2.39
N THR A 38 4.80 -4.88 -2.87
CA THR A 38 4.22 -3.56 -3.11
C THR A 38 4.75 -2.95 -4.40
N SER A 39 3.91 -2.17 -5.08
CA SER A 39 4.41 -1.25 -6.09
C SER A 39 5.10 -0.05 -5.42
N PRO A 40 6.09 0.61 -6.07
CA PRO A 40 6.60 1.87 -5.56
C PRO A 40 5.46 2.90 -5.41
N PRO A 41 5.50 3.78 -4.45
CA PRO A 41 6.56 4.09 -3.53
C PRO A 41 6.24 3.65 -2.11
N THR A 42 7.22 3.14 -1.43
CA THR A 42 7.31 3.13 0.02
C THR A 42 6.37 2.20 0.77
N TYR A 43 7.02 1.48 1.61
CA TYR A 43 6.48 0.63 2.66
C TYR A 43 5.63 1.48 3.63
N PRO A 44 4.31 1.42 3.60
CA PRO A 44 3.51 2.21 4.52
C PRO A 44 3.81 1.82 5.97
N PRO A 45 3.99 2.78 6.91
CA PRO A 45 4.25 2.48 8.31
C PRO A 45 3.28 1.48 8.94
N THR A 46 2.07 1.45 8.43
CA THR A 46 0.97 0.58 8.82
C THR A 46 1.19 -0.89 8.46
N ILE A 47 1.83 -1.17 7.32
CA ILE A 47 2.21 -2.54 6.96
C ILE A 47 3.30 -3.05 7.91
N VAL A 48 4.26 -2.18 8.30
CA VAL A 48 5.27 -2.53 9.31
C VAL A 48 4.63 -2.81 10.67
N ALA A 49 3.67 -1.99 11.11
CA ALA A 49 2.96 -2.19 12.37
C ALA A 49 2.17 -3.51 12.35
N ALA A 50 1.47 -3.81 11.25
CA ALA A 50 0.77 -5.08 11.08
C ALA A 50 1.74 -6.27 11.06
N THR A 51 2.87 -6.13 10.37
CA THR A 51 3.95 -7.12 10.35
C THR A 51 4.45 -7.42 11.78
N ARG A 52 4.69 -6.37 12.57
CA ARG A 52 5.09 -6.53 13.98
C ARG A 52 4.03 -7.28 14.79
N THR A 53 2.75 -6.95 14.62
CA THR A 53 1.64 -7.61 15.30
C THR A 53 1.51 -9.06 14.86
N PHE A 54 1.63 -9.32 13.57
CA PHE A 54 1.61 -10.67 13.00
C PHE A 54 2.75 -11.54 13.54
N ARG A 55 3.98 -11.03 13.55
CA ARG A 55 5.16 -11.73 14.08
C ARG A 55 5.05 -12.07 15.58
N LYS A 56 4.37 -11.23 16.36
CA LYS A 56 4.10 -11.55 17.78
C LYS A 56 3.16 -12.75 17.95
N LYS A 57 2.22 -12.95 17.02
CA LYS A 57 1.25 -14.06 17.02
C LYS A 57 1.81 -15.32 16.35
N HIS A 58 2.72 -15.16 15.41
CA HIS A 58 3.24 -16.21 14.54
C HIS A 58 4.76 -16.07 14.42
N SER A 59 5.49 -16.38 15.51
CA SER A 59 6.94 -16.22 15.60
C SER A 59 7.73 -17.09 14.61
N ASP A 60 7.15 -18.21 14.19
CA ASP A 60 7.79 -19.18 13.30
C ASP A 60 7.66 -18.81 11.81
N ILE A 61 6.87 -17.78 11.49
CA ILE A 61 6.65 -17.36 10.11
C ILE A 61 7.67 -16.29 9.71
N ALA A 62 8.49 -16.55 8.71
CA ALA A 62 9.29 -15.51 8.09
C ALA A 62 8.41 -14.63 7.17
N ILE A 63 8.75 -13.34 7.06
CA ILE A 63 8.05 -12.41 6.17
C ILE A 63 9.06 -11.93 5.13
N HIS A 64 8.73 -12.19 3.87
CA HIS A 64 9.47 -11.67 2.73
C HIS A 64 8.72 -10.47 2.17
N TYR A 65 9.41 -9.36 2.06
CA TYR A 65 8.86 -8.12 1.53
C TYR A 65 9.64 -7.67 0.31
N SER A 66 8.95 -7.39 -0.78
CA SER A 66 9.56 -6.93 -2.03
C SER A 66 8.85 -5.71 -2.58
N ILE A 67 9.60 -4.87 -3.29
CA ILE A 67 9.09 -3.77 -4.11
C ILE A 67 9.18 -4.23 -5.56
N CYS A 68 8.07 -4.14 -6.29
CA CYS A 68 7.95 -4.63 -7.65
C CYS A 68 7.47 -3.51 -8.58
N ASP A 69 8.25 -3.21 -9.63
CA ASP A 69 7.85 -2.25 -10.68
C ASP A 69 6.73 -2.82 -11.56
N THR A 70 6.70 -4.14 -11.73
CA THR A 70 5.61 -4.86 -12.38
C THR A 70 4.83 -5.67 -11.37
N PRO A 71 3.49 -5.77 -11.49
CA PRO A 71 2.68 -6.58 -10.60
C PRO A 71 3.16 -8.03 -10.55
N PRO A 72 3.31 -8.62 -9.35
CA PRO A 72 3.68 -10.02 -9.21
C PRO A 72 2.53 -10.92 -9.69
N LYS A 73 2.86 -12.08 -10.21
CA LYS A 73 1.89 -13.11 -10.59
C LYS A 73 1.39 -13.85 -9.37
N LEU A 74 0.28 -13.37 -8.81
CA LEU A 74 -0.28 -13.91 -7.57
C LEU A 74 -0.79 -15.33 -7.74
N GLU A 75 -1.26 -15.69 -8.94
CA GLU A 75 -1.67 -17.05 -9.34
C GLU A 75 -0.52 -18.06 -9.30
N TRP A 76 0.73 -17.60 -9.42
CA TRP A 76 1.93 -18.44 -9.33
C TRP A 76 2.59 -18.39 -7.94
N GLY A 77 1.99 -17.65 -6.99
CA GLY A 77 2.50 -17.54 -5.64
C GLY A 77 3.73 -16.66 -5.50
N GLU A 78 4.05 -15.80 -6.47
CA GLU A 78 5.16 -14.85 -6.37
C GLU A 78 4.97 -13.90 -5.18
N ALA A 79 3.73 -13.58 -4.84
CA ALA A 79 3.37 -12.94 -3.59
C ALA A 79 2.02 -13.47 -3.06
N HIS A 80 1.84 -13.46 -1.74
CA HIS A 80 0.58 -13.80 -1.10
C HIS A 80 -0.35 -12.58 -1.01
N ILE A 81 0.24 -11.40 -0.79
CA ILE A 81 -0.44 -10.11 -0.66
C ILE A 81 0.33 -9.09 -1.49
N TYR A 82 -0.37 -8.34 -2.31
CA TYR A 82 0.20 -7.25 -3.08
C TYR A 82 -0.50 -5.93 -2.75
N PHE A 83 0.27 -4.93 -2.35
CA PHE A 83 -0.21 -3.57 -2.16
C PHE A 83 0.10 -2.75 -3.41
N HIS A 84 -0.96 -2.40 -4.13
CA HIS A 84 -0.88 -1.78 -5.45
C HIS A 84 -1.28 -0.31 -5.40
N PHE A 85 -0.38 0.55 -5.87
CA PHE A 85 -0.68 1.96 -6.14
C PHE A 85 -0.92 2.15 -7.63
N GLY A 86 -2.16 2.31 -8.02
CA GLY A 86 -2.51 2.43 -9.42
C GLY A 86 -4.00 2.18 -9.68
N PRO A 87 -4.37 2.00 -10.94
CA PRO A 87 -5.73 1.61 -11.30
C PRO A 87 -6.14 0.29 -10.63
N LYS A 88 -7.42 0.15 -10.32
CA LYS A 88 -7.95 -1.09 -9.77
C LYS A 88 -7.77 -2.25 -10.76
N PHE A 89 -7.33 -3.41 -10.27
CA PHE A 89 -7.34 -4.63 -11.08
C PHE A 89 -8.78 -5.11 -11.28
N GLU A 90 -9.08 -5.51 -12.51
CA GLU A 90 -10.38 -6.08 -12.88
C GLU A 90 -10.32 -7.57 -13.22
N THR A 91 -9.23 -8.23 -12.83
CA THR A 91 -8.98 -9.65 -13.02
C THR A 91 -9.90 -10.46 -12.09
N PRO A 92 -10.75 -11.38 -12.63
CA PRO A 92 -11.73 -12.11 -11.80
C PRO A 92 -11.10 -13.01 -10.73
N GLU A 93 -9.88 -13.49 -10.96
CA GLU A 93 -9.14 -14.33 -10.03
C GLU A 93 -8.54 -13.55 -8.85
N TYR A 94 -8.64 -12.21 -8.86
CA TYR A 94 -8.09 -11.37 -7.82
C TYR A 94 -9.19 -10.81 -6.91
N VAL A 95 -8.95 -10.91 -5.61
CA VAL A 95 -9.70 -10.17 -4.59
C VAL A 95 -9.01 -8.83 -4.39
N VAL A 96 -9.64 -7.75 -4.85
CA VAL A 96 -9.11 -6.39 -4.81
C VAL A 96 -9.96 -5.56 -3.86
N ARG A 97 -9.33 -4.94 -2.86
CA ARG A 97 -10.00 -4.07 -1.89
C ARG A 97 -9.21 -2.78 -1.70
N PRO A 98 -9.88 -1.65 -1.47
CA PRO A 98 -9.19 -0.42 -1.09
C PRO A 98 -8.51 -0.61 0.26
N PHE A 99 -7.30 -0.06 0.38
CA PHE A 99 -6.49 -0.13 1.58
C PHE A 99 -6.27 1.25 2.18
N LEU A 100 -5.73 2.19 1.39
CA LEU A 100 -5.48 3.56 1.80
C LEU A 100 -5.73 4.50 0.62
N THR A 101 -6.20 5.70 0.91
CA THR A 101 -6.26 6.79 -0.08
C THR A 101 -5.24 7.85 0.30
N TYR A 102 -4.43 8.26 -0.66
CA TYR A 102 -3.46 9.33 -0.50
C TYR A 102 -3.93 10.57 -1.23
N HIS A 103 -3.93 11.68 -0.52
CA HIS A 103 -4.19 12.99 -1.11
C HIS A 103 -2.86 13.62 -1.47
N GLY A 104 -2.70 14.00 -2.73
CA GLY A 104 -1.56 14.73 -3.24
C GLY A 104 -1.75 16.24 -3.14
N GLY A 105 -0.65 16.96 -2.95
CA GLY A 105 -0.61 18.41 -2.99
C GLY A 105 0.72 18.89 -3.57
N LEU A 106 0.80 20.17 -3.90
CA LEU A 106 2.04 20.83 -4.26
C LEU A 106 2.72 21.36 -3.00
N TYR A 107 3.97 21.01 -2.87
CA TYR A 107 4.79 21.38 -1.72
C TYR A 107 6.13 21.99 -2.16
N ALA A 108 6.69 22.82 -1.31
CA ALA A 108 8.03 23.36 -1.45
C ALA A 108 8.69 23.51 -0.08
N HIS A 109 10.00 23.46 -0.03
CA HIS A 109 10.74 23.78 1.17
C HIS A 109 10.63 25.27 1.52
N ARG A 110 10.66 25.59 2.79
CA ARG A 110 10.61 26.98 3.30
C ARG A 110 11.61 27.89 2.60
N SER A 111 12.87 27.46 2.46
CA SER A 111 13.92 28.26 1.81
C SER A 111 13.60 28.57 0.35
N TYR A 112 12.97 27.66 -0.38
CA TYR A 112 12.50 27.92 -1.75
C TYR A 112 11.46 29.04 -1.77
N ILE A 113 10.48 28.96 -0.85
CA ILE A 113 9.42 29.96 -0.74
C ILE A 113 9.98 31.33 -0.33
N GLU A 114 10.94 31.38 0.57
CA GLU A 114 11.61 32.61 0.98
C GLU A 114 12.37 33.27 -0.18
N GLN A 115 12.97 32.48 -1.07
CA GLN A 115 13.75 32.97 -2.20
C GLN A 115 12.89 33.37 -3.41
N HIS A 116 11.84 32.58 -3.72
CA HIS A 116 11.07 32.67 -4.96
C HIS A 116 9.63 33.12 -4.77
N GLY A 117 9.18 33.26 -3.53
CA GLY A 117 7.78 33.50 -3.19
C GLY A 117 6.93 32.21 -3.25
N LYS A 118 5.66 32.32 -2.88
CA LYS A 118 4.69 31.26 -2.92
C LYS A 118 3.70 31.50 -4.06
N PRO A 119 3.52 30.58 -5.04
CA PRO A 119 2.47 30.72 -6.03
C PRO A 119 1.10 30.57 -5.37
N ASN A 120 0.17 31.46 -5.71
CA ASN A 120 -1.20 31.45 -5.21
C ASN A 120 -2.19 30.88 -6.24
N SER A 121 -1.75 30.73 -7.49
CA SER A 121 -2.52 30.14 -8.60
C SER A 121 -1.57 29.57 -9.64
N VAL A 122 -2.11 28.83 -10.61
CA VAL A 122 -1.35 28.26 -11.73
C VAL A 122 -0.72 29.36 -12.62
N ASP A 123 -1.33 30.57 -12.68
CA ASP A 123 -0.77 31.69 -13.45
C ASP A 123 0.62 32.10 -12.97
N HIS A 124 0.94 31.84 -11.73
CA HIS A 124 2.26 32.15 -11.16
C HIS A 124 3.33 31.12 -11.50
N PHE A 125 2.97 29.97 -12.08
CA PHE A 125 3.88 28.86 -12.35
C PHE A 125 5.03 29.24 -13.30
N THR A 126 4.83 30.23 -14.15
CA THR A 126 5.89 30.77 -15.03
C THR A 126 7.12 31.30 -14.28
N LYS A 127 6.97 31.61 -12.97
CA LYS A 127 8.02 32.14 -12.10
C LYS A 127 8.70 31.07 -11.23
N HIS A 128 8.22 29.83 -11.27
CA HIS A 128 8.68 28.77 -10.37
C HIS A 128 9.27 27.59 -11.11
N ASN A 129 10.13 26.85 -10.43
CA ASN A 129 10.74 25.61 -10.93
C ASN A 129 9.99 24.41 -10.37
N PHE A 130 9.88 23.33 -11.16
CA PHE A 130 9.14 22.13 -10.80
C PHE A 130 9.99 20.88 -10.94
N ALA A 131 9.74 19.92 -10.04
CA ALA A 131 10.24 18.55 -10.09
C ALA A 131 9.07 17.59 -10.25
N LEU A 132 9.10 16.72 -11.27
CA LEU A 132 8.03 15.83 -11.64
C LEU A 132 8.47 14.36 -11.65
N ILE A 133 7.50 13.49 -11.38
CA ILE A 133 7.60 12.07 -11.71
C ILE A 133 7.37 11.89 -13.20
N THR A 134 8.13 10.98 -13.84
CA THR A 134 7.95 10.67 -15.27
C THR A 134 6.57 10.04 -15.55
N PRO A 135 6.04 10.17 -16.78
CA PRO A 135 4.68 9.72 -17.13
C PRO A 135 4.43 8.22 -16.96
N GLU A 136 5.48 7.41 -17.03
CA GLU A 136 5.39 5.94 -16.90
C GLU A 136 5.01 5.51 -15.48
N VAL A 137 5.21 6.40 -14.50
CA VAL A 137 4.89 6.12 -13.11
C VAL A 137 3.52 6.72 -12.77
N TYR A 138 2.55 5.87 -12.48
CA TYR A 138 1.20 6.31 -12.10
C TYR A 138 1.21 7.32 -10.94
N SER A 139 0.77 8.53 -11.20
CA SER A 139 0.72 9.61 -10.21
C SER A 139 -0.24 10.73 -10.63
N PRO A 140 -1.55 10.61 -10.36
CA PRO A 140 -2.52 11.65 -10.71
C PRO A 140 -2.13 13.08 -10.32
N PRO A 141 -1.53 13.33 -9.12
CA PRO A 141 -1.06 14.67 -8.78
C PRO A 141 0.05 15.18 -9.70
N ASN A 142 0.96 14.29 -10.14
CA ASN A 142 2.02 14.69 -11.07
C ASN A 142 1.49 14.86 -12.50
N ASP A 143 0.47 14.10 -12.90
CA ASP A 143 -0.18 14.30 -14.19
C ASP A 143 -0.85 15.66 -14.24
N TRP A 144 -1.58 16.02 -13.17
CA TRP A 144 -2.12 17.36 -13.01
C TRP A 144 -1.05 18.46 -13.08
N LEU A 145 0.07 18.28 -12.36
CA LEU A 145 1.17 19.25 -12.37
C LEU A 145 1.80 19.37 -13.78
N ARG A 146 1.95 18.27 -14.50
CA ARG A 146 2.50 18.25 -15.86
C ARG A 146 1.62 19.02 -16.85
N GLU A 147 0.30 18.97 -16.67
CA GLU A 147 -0.66 19.73 -17.49
C GLU A 147 -0.62 21.25 -17.23
N HIS A 148 -0.20 21.65 -16.02
CA HIS A 148 -0.28 23.05 -15.60
C HIS A 148 1.08 23.75 -15.51
N ALA A 149 2.17 23.02 -15.30
CA ALA A 149 3.51 23.57 -15.22
C ALA A 149 4.06 23.87 -16.65
N PRO A 150 4.63 25.06 -16.89
CA PRO A 150 5.33 25.33 -18.15
C PRO A 150 6.50 24.37 -18.33
N ASN A 151 6.67 23.78 -19.51
CA ASN A 151 7.70 22.80 -19.78
C ASN A 151 9.12 23.31 -19.47
N GLU A 152 9.39 24.59 -19.78
CA GLU A 152 10.67 25.26 -19.53
C GLU A 152 10.95 25.48 -18.04
N LYS A 153 9.95 25.27 -17.19
CA LYS A 153 10.06 25.36 -15.72
C LYS A 153 10.21 23.99 -15.05
N VAL A 154 10.09 22.92 -15.78
CA VAL A 154 10.35 21.58 -15.28
C VAL A 154 11.86 21.33 -15.32
N ILE A 155 12.52 21.48 -14.18
CA ILE A 155 13.97 21.40 -14.09
C ILE A 155 14.49 20.02 -13.70
N LEU A 156 13.60 19.14 -13.22
CA LEU A 156 13.92 17.77 -12.86
C LEU A 156 12.74 16.85 -13.16
N THR A 157 13.04 15.73 -13.80
CA THR A 157 12.11 14.61 -13.95
C THR A 157 12.79 13.30 -13.51
N SER A 158 12.07 12.43 -12.83
CA SER A 158 12.60 11.15 -12.38
C SER A 158 11.48 10.10 -12.30
N ASN A 159 11.80 8.85 -12.61
CA ASN A 159 10.93 7.71 -12.30
C ASN A 159 11.05 7.29 -10.83
N ASP A 160 12.03 7.81 -10.10
CA ASP A 160 12.20 7.57 -8.66
C ASP A 160 11.54 8.69 -7.84
N ARG A 161 10.55 8.32 -7.06
CA ARG A 161 9.80 9.26 -6.20
C ARG A 161 10.68 9.86 -5.10
N LEU A 162 11.69 9.14 -4.63
CA LEU A 162 12.61 9.64 -3.62
C LEU A 162 13.46 10.81 -4.17
N THR A 163 13.86 10.74 -5.43
CA THR A 163 14.57 11.82 -6.10
C THR A 163 13.72 13.09 -6.17
N VAL A 164 12.44 12.98 -6.55
CA VAL A 164 11.53 14.14 -6.57
C VAL A 164 11.27 14.66 -5.14
N PHE A 165 11.05 13.74 -4.19
CA PHE A 165 10.91 14.12 -2.78
C PHE A 165 12.12 14.92 -2.27
N ARG A 166 13.34 14.48 -2.59
CA ARG A 166 14.58 15.21 -2.22
C ARG A 166 14.68 16.57 -2.91
N ALA A 167 14.32 16.65 -4.18
CA ALA A 167 14.28 17.94 -4.87
C ALA A 167 13.38 18.97 -4.16
N VAL A 168 12.26 18.51 -3.59
CA VAL A 168 11.37 19.37 -2.80
C VAL A 168 11.96 19.68 -1.43
N THR A 169 12.41 18.67 -0.68
CA THR A 169 12.91 18.84 0.70
C THR A 169 14.21 19.62 0.79
N ASP A 170 15.03 19.58 -0.26
CA ASP A 170 16.30 20.32 -0.34
C ASP A 170 16.13 21.73 -0.94
N GLY A 171 14.88 22.12 -1.25
CA GLY A 171 14.57 23.47 -1.71
C GLY A 171 14.92 23.76 -3.16
N LEU A 172 15.06 22.73 -4.00
CA LEU A 172 15.39 22.88 -5.42
C LEU A 172 14.18 23.34 -6.25
N ALA A 173 13.00 22.80 -5.97
CA ALA A 173 11.81 23.01 -6.78
C ALA A 173 10.50 22.75 -6.00
N ILE A 174 9.38 23.13 -6.59
CA ILE A 174 8.05 22.72 -6.18
C ILE A 174 7.78 21.32 -6.76
N GLY A 175 7.18 20.43 -5.99
CA GLY A 175 6.77 19.10 -6.48
C GLY A 175 5.54 18.57 -5.79
N CYS A 176 4.98 17.50 -6.37
CA CYS A 176 3.85 16.79 -5.79
C CYS A 176 4.31 15.79 -4.75
N LEU A 177 3.80 15.92 -3.53
CA LEU A 177 4.03 14.97 -2.45
C LEU A 177 2.69 14.50 -1.86
N PRO A 178 2.63 13.26 -1.34
CA PRO A 178 1.53 12.85 -0.48
C PRO A 178 1.51 13.68 0.80
N ALA A 179 0.33 14.11 1.23
CA ALA A 179 0.18 14.99 2.41
C ALA A 179 0.82 14.40 3.67
N HIS A 180 0.67 13.09 3.91
CA HIS A 180 1.25 12.40 5.06
C HIS A 180 2.79 12.35 5.03
N VAL A 181 3.40 12.39 3.85
CA VAL A 181 4.87 12.47 3.72
C VAL A 181 5.34 13.89 4.00
N ALA A 182 4.67 14.88 3.40
CA ALA A 182 5.00 16.28 3.62
C ALA A 182 4.85 16.68 5.10
N SER A 183 3.83 16.20 5.80
CA SER A 183 3.58 16.53 7.21
C SER A 183 4.68 16.05 8.19
N GLN A 184 5.52 15.11 7.78
CA GLN A 184 6.67 14.66 8.57
C GLN A 184 7.87 15.62 8.52
N HIS A 185 7.81 16.64 7.65
CA HIS A 185 8.88 17.61 7.43
C HIS A 185 8.37 19.02 7.71
N THR A 186 8.76 19.59 8.84
CA THR A 186 8.28 20.91 9.34
C THR A 186 8.60 22.08 8.40
N ASP A 187 9.63 21.94 7.57
CA ASP A 187 10.06 22.96 6.62
C ASP A 187 9.52 22.75 5.20
N VAL A 188 8.76 21.66 4.98
CA VAL A 188 8.04 21.42 3.73
C VAL A 188 6.62 21.95 3.87
N LEU A 189 6.33 23.00 3.14
CA LEU A 189 5.08 23.76 3.27
C LEU A 189 4.18 23.53 2.06
N PRO A 190 2.85 23.47 2.26
CA PRO A 190 1.92 23.38 1.14
C PRO A 190 1.94 24.66 0.31
N VAL A 191 2.05 24.51 -0.99
CA VAL A 191 1.95 25.59 -1.98
C VAL A 191 0.51 25.69 -2.47
N ILE A 192 0.03 24.60 -3.09
CA ILE A 192 -1.38 24.38 -3.43
C ILE A 192 -1.73 22.99 -2.93
N ALA A 193 -2.63 22.91 -1.95
CA ALA A 193 -3.07 21.64 -1.38
C ALA A 193 -4.45 21.82 -0.71
N PRO A 194 -5.32 20.79 -0.77
CA PRO A 194 -5.21 19.60 -1.63
C PRO A 194 -5.47 19.93 -3.10
N LEU A 195 -4.92 19.11 -4.00
CA LEU A 195 -5.26 19.20 -5.42
C LEU A 195 -6.59 18.47 -5.68
N PRO A 196 -7.53 19.10 -6.43
CA PRO A 196 -8.81 18.47 -6.73
C PRO A 196 -8.61 17.23 -7.61
N ASN A 197 -9.34 16.16 -7.30
CA ASN A 197 -9.34 14.90 -8.06
C ASN A 197 -7.95 14.24 -8.21
N CYS A 198 -7.01 14.56 -7.33
CA CYS A 198 -5.65 14.04 -7.35
C CYS A 198 -5.41 13.02 -6.23
N GLU A 199 -6.38 12.17 -6.00
CA GLU A 199 -6.27 11.07 -5.04
C GLU A 199 -5.60 9.86 -5.68
N SER A 200 -4.82 9.14 -4.89
CA SER A 200 -4.22 7.87 -5.29
C SER A 200 -4.66 6.79 -4.31
N VAL A 201 -5.33 5.78 -4.82
CA VAL A 201 -5.78 4.65 -4.01
C VAL A 201 -4.69 3.58 -3.98
N CYS A 202 -4.34 3.13 -2.79
CA CYS A 202 -3.60 1.90 -2.58
C CYS A 202 -4.60 0.75 -2.43
N TRP A 203 -4.47 -0.26 -3.25
CA TRP A 203 -5.29 -1.46 -3.22
C TRP A 203 -4.54 -2.58 -2.52
N VAL A 204 -5.24 -3.40 -1.75
CA VAL A 204 -4.73 -4.70 -1.32
C VAL A 204 -5.29 -5.77 -2.25
N VAL A 205 -4.40 -6.55 -2.83
CA VAL A 205 -4.70 -7.55 -3.86
C VAL A 205 -4.20 -8.91 -3.41
N THR A 206 -5.04 -9.94 -3.59
CA THR A 206 -4.69 -11.34 -3.34
C THR A 206 -5.32 -12.22 -4.42
N HIS A 207 -4.72 -13.37 -4.73
CA HIS A 207 -5.41 -14.38 -5.52
C HIS A 207 -6.56 -15.00 -4.70
N VAL A 208 -7.67 -15.39 -5.35
CA VAL A 208 -8.87 -15.94 -4.67
C VAL A 208 -8.54 -17.15 -3.78
N ASP A 209 -7.63 -18.03 -4.21
CA ASP A 209 -7.23 -19.21 -3.45
C ASP A 209 -6.41 -18.83 -2.21
N MET A 210 -5.52 -17.85 -2.34
CA MET A 210 -4.69 -17.35 -1.24
C MET A 210 -5.48 -16.48 -0.26
N HIS A 211 -6.49 -15.76 -0.75
CA HIS A 211 -7.31 -14.88 0.08
C HIS A 211 -7.93 -15.59 1.28
N ARG A 212 -8.38 -16.85 1.09
CA ARG A 212 -9.02 -17.66 2.13
C ARG A 212 -8.03 -18.37 3.05
N SER A 213 -6.73 -18.32 2.76
CA SER A 213 -5.74 -18.98 3.60
C SER A 213 -5.67 -18.35 4.99
N THR A 214 -5.51 -19.18 6.01
CA THR A 214 -5.42 -18.74 7.42
C THR A 214 -4.31 -17.70 7.60
N LYS A 215 -3.20 -17.86 6.88
CA LYS A 215 -2.04 -16.96 6.90
C LYS A 215 -2.40 -15.54 6.43
N VAL A 216 -3.03 -15.43 5.27
CA VAL A 216 -3.45 -14.13 4.70
C VAL A 216 -4.53 -13.49 5.55
N GLN A 217 -5.53 -14.27 6.00
CA GLN A 217 -6.60 -13.75 6.86
C GLN A 217 -6.09 -13.28 8.22
N SER A 218 -5.11 -13.98 8.81
CA SER A 218 -4.47 -13.55 10.05
C SER A 218 -3.70 -12.24 9.87
N PHE A 219 -3.01 -12.05 8.74
CA PHE A 219 -2.34 -10.79 8.43
C PHE A 219 -3.35 -9.65 8.23
N PHE A 220 -4.46 -9.89 7.53
CA PHE A 220 -5.53 -8.90 7.38
C PHE A 220 -6.18 -8.54 8.72
N GLN A 221 -6.30 -9.49 9.64
CA GLN A 221 -6.74 -9.18 11.00
C GLN A 221 -5.75 -8.26 11.72
N CYS A 222 -4.44 -8.48 11.56
CA CYS A 222 -3.43 -7.59 12.12
C CYS A 222 -3.48 -6.19 11.50
N LEU A 223 -3.78 -6.06 10.20
CA LEU A 223 -4.03 -4.76 9.56
C LEU A 223 -5.25 -4.04 10.17
N ARG A 224 -6.35 -4.77 10.45
CA ARG A 224 -7.52 -4.19 11.14
C ARG A 224 -7.19 -3.76 12.58
N GLU A 225 -6.42 -4.56 13.31
CA GLU A 225 -6.02 -4.26 14.70
C GLU A 225 -5.15 -3.01 14.82
N VAL A 226 -4.37 -2.69 13.79
CA VAL A 226 -3.60 -1.44 13.72
C VAL A 226 -4.43 -0.26 13.15
N GLY A 227 -5.72 -0.45 12.95
CA GLY A 227 -6.68 0.62 12.68
C GLY A 227 -6.90 0.98 11.22
N ILE A 228 -6.56 0.09 10.26
CA ILE A 228 -6.52 0.48 8.85
C ILE A 228 -7.41 -0.34 7.92
N MET A 229 -7.72 -1.58 8.23
CA MET A 229 -8.67 -2.35 7.42
C MET A 229 -10.06 -2.36 8.05
N GLY A 230 -11.03 -1.88 7.34
CA GLY A 230 -12.42 -1.78 7.77
C GLY A 230 -13.00 -0.38 7.60
N LEU A 231 -12.20 0.55 7.06
CA LEU A 231 -12.70 1.85 6.67
C LEU A 231 -13.72 1.68 5.54
N THR A 232 -14.89 2.25 5.71
CA THR A 232 -15.89 2.38 4.63
C THR A 232 -15.38 3.37 3.59
N ASP A 233 -15.96 3.37 2.39
CA ASP A 233 -15.60 4.33 1.33
C ASP A 233 -15.64 5.79 1.79
N GLU A 234 -16.47 6.12 2.79
CA GLU A 234 -16.52 7.45 3.42
C GLU A 234 -15.32 7.73 4.34
N GLN A 235 -14.85 6.72 5.08
CA GLN A 235 -13.69 6.84 5.99
C GLN A 235 -12.34 6.84 5.24
N ILE A 236 -12.31 6.33 4.00
CA ILE A 236 -11.13 6.39 3.13
C ILE A 236 -10.85 7.83 2.68
N LYS A 237 -11.87 8.70 2.70
CA LYS A 237 -11.76 10.12 2.32
C LYS A 237 -11.19 11.02 3.41
N GLU A 238 -11.21 10.59 4.66
CA GLU A 238 -10.59 11.36 5.74
C GLU A 238 -9.08 11.07 5.81
N PRO A 239 -8.24 12.12 5.95
CA PRO A 239 -6.80 11.91 6.11
C PRO A 239 -6.55 11.15 7.42
N LEU A 240 -5.99 9.95 7.32
CA LEU A 240 -5.63 9.08 8.46
C LEU A 240 -4.55 9.69 9.40
N TYR A 241 -4.17 10.93 9.18
CA TYR A 241 -3.18 11.68 9.96
C TYR A 241 -3.63 13.13 10.18
N ALA A 242 -4.76 13.30 10.85
CA ALA A 242 -5.05 14.51 11.57
C ALA A 242 -4.59 14.29 13.03
N VAL A 243 -3.29 14.42 13.29
CA VAL A 243 -2.71 14.72 14.60
C VAL A 243 -1.50 15.60 14.37
#